data_f7669f39e31573047ab7213d0b587ab0
#
_entry.id   f7669f39e31573047ab7213d0b587ab0
#
_cell.length_a   1.000
_cell.length_b   1.000
_cell.length_c   1.000
_cell.angle_alpha   90.00
_cell.angle_beta   90.00
_cell.angle_gamma   90.00
#
_symmetry.space_group_name_H-M   'P 1'
#
loop_
_entity.id
_entity.type
_entity.pdbx_description
1 polymer ?
#
loop_
_entity_poly.entity_id
_entity_poly.type
_entity_poly.pdbx_seq_one_letter_code
_entity_poly.pdbx_strand_id
1 'polypeptide(L)'
;DAVTYAKRARYYKNYFDPSIHFIRPKLEDGSWRTPYDPARSIHTVGDFCEGNGWQYTFFAPQDPYGLIELFGGDKPFTAKLDDFFTNTDSMGEGASSDITGLIGQYAHGNEPSCCLLVCICR
;
A
#
# COMPACT_ATOMS: atom_id res chain seq x y z
N ASP A 1 -12.25 2.37 -23.32
CA ASP A 1 -13.05 1.19 -23.48
C ASP A 1 -13.06 0.42 -22.16
N ALA A 2 -14.29 0.06 -21.71
CA ALA A 2 -14.54 -0.47 -20.37
C ALA A 2 -13.74 -1.75 -20.06
N VAL A 3 -13.58 -2.64 -21.03
CA VAL A 3 -12.84 -3.92 -20.86
C VAL A 3 -11.36 -3.64 -20.57
N THR A 4 -10.76 -2.69 -21.29
CA THR A 4 -9.36 -2.31 -21.07
C THR A 4 -9.15 -1.71 -19.68
N TYR A 5 -10.04 -0.83 -19.24
CA TYR A 5 -9.94 -0.21 -17.92
C TYR A 5 -10.22 -1.21 -16.78
N ALA A 6 -11.17 -2.11 -16.94
CA ALA A 6 -11.43 -3.19 -15.99
C ALA A 6 -10.21 -4.12 -15.82
N LYS A 7 -9.48 -4.39 -16.92
CA LYS A 7 -8.21 -5.13 -16.86
C LYS A 7 -7.13 -4.33 -16.11
N ARG A 8 -6.98 -3.04 -16.43
CA ARG A 8 -5.96 -2.17 -15.81
C ARG A 8 -6.22 -1.97 -14.32
N ALA A 9 -7.47 -1.90 -13.89
CA ALA A 9 -7.84 -1.77 -12.48
C ALA A 9 -7.30 -2.91 -11.60
N ARG A 10 -6.96 -4.05 -12.19
CA ARG A 10 -6.38 -5.21 -11.50
C ARG A 10 -4.85 -5.25 -11.54
N TYR A 11 -4.16 -4.31 -12.16
CA TYR A 11 -2.70 -4.35 -12.31
C TYR A 11 -1.95 -4.17 -10.99
N TYR A 12 -2.57 -3.64 -9.93
CA TYR A 12 -2.00 -3.57 -8.60
C TYR A 12 -1.56 -4.97 -8.09
N LYS A 13 -2.28 -6.05 -8.50
CA LYS A 13 -1.95 -7.44 -8.14
C LYS A 13 -0.55 -7.86 -8.60
N ASN A 14 -0.03 -7.25 -9.67
CA ASN A 14 1.31 -7.54 -10.18
C ASN A 14 2.42 -7.07 -9.23
N TYR A 15 2.11 -6.12 -8.36
CA TYR A 15 3.04 -5.53 -7.41
C TYR A 15 2.86 -6.07 -5.98
N PHE A 16 1.91 -6.95 -5.76
CA PHE A 16 1.73 -7.61 -4.46
C PHE A 16 2.73 -8.75 -4.33
N ASP A 17 3.60 -8.65 -3.31
CA ASP A 17 4.55 -9.72 -2.96
C ASP A 17 3.92 -10.59 -1.85
N PRO A 18 3.47 -11.82 -2.19
CA PRO A 18 2.79 -12.68 -1.23
C PRO A 18 3.71 -13.22 -0.13
N SER A 19 5.02 -13.13 -0.31
CA SER A 19 5.99 -13.61 0.69
C SER A 19 6.09 -12.71 1.91
N ILE A 20 5.76 -11.42 1.74
CA ILE A 20 5.82 -10.40 2.79
C ILE A 20 4.48 -9.68 3.00
N HIS A 21 3.47 -9.98 2.17
CA HIS A 21 2.15 -9.34 2.17
C HIS A 21 2.21 -7.81 2.06
N PHE A 22 2.90 -7.32 1.02
CA PHE A 22 3.01 -5.90 0.69
C PHE A 22 2.95 -5.66 -0.81
N ILE A 23 2.44 -4.49 -1.19
CA ILE A 23 2.77 -3.90 -2.48
C ILE A 23 4.25 -3.54 -2.45
N ARG A 24 5.02 -4.11 -3.38
CA ARG A 24 6.47 -3.95 -3.47
C ARG A 24 6.87 -3.50 -4.86
N PRO A 25 7.79 -2.55 -4.98
CA PRO A 25 8.29 -2.09 -6.27
C PRO A 25 9.00 -3.19 -7.03
N LYS A 26 8.87 -3.16 -8.36
CA LYS A 26 9.62 -4.03 -9.28
C LYS A 26 10.58 -3.23 -10.13
N LEU A 27 11.68 -3.86 -10.48
CA LEU A 27 12.61 -3.37 -11.49
C LEU A 27 12.06 -3.66 -12.90
N GLU A 28 12.68 -3.07 -13.91
CA GLU A 28 12.26 -3.22 -15.31
C GLU A 28 12.31 -4.67 -15.80
N ASP A 29 13.22 -5.47 -15.25
CA ASP A 29 13.35 -6.91 -15.54
C ASP A 29 12.29 -7.78 -14.83
N GLY A 30 11.41 -7.16 -14.03
CA GLY A 30 10.35 -7.82 -13.29
C GLY A 30 10.78 -8.36 -11.92
N SER A 31 12.04 -8.26 -11.53
CA SER A 31 12.53 -8.64 -10.21
C SER A 31 12.06 -7.66 -9.13
N TRP A 32 11.95 -8.13 -7.89
CA TRP A 32 11.62 -7.27 -6.76
C TRP A 32 12.77 -6.34 -6.41
N ARG A 33 12.46 -5.05 -6.22
CA ARG A 33 13.45 -4.10 -5.73
C ARG A 33 13.95 -4.47 -4.35
N THR A 34 15.27 -4.47 -4.16
CA THR A 34 15.96 -4.72 -2.89
C THR A 34 17.06 -3.68 -2.66
N PRO A 35 17.32 -3.25 -1.40
CA PRO A 35 16.54 -3.58 -0.19
C PRO A 35 15.13 -2.96 -0.23
N TYR A 36 14.18 -3.53 0.51
CA TYR A 36 12.83 -3.02 0.64
C TYR A 36 12.45 -2.89 2.12
N ASP A 37 12.05 -1.70 2.50
CA ASP A 37 11.51 -1.36 3.80
C ASP A 37 10.11 -0.74 3.59
N PRO A 38 9.02 -1.41 4.03
CA PRO A 38 7.66 -0.93 3.79
C PRO A 38 7.33 0.37 4.53
N ALA A 39 8.03 0.71 5.60
CA ALA A 39 7.84 1.97 6.32
C ALA A 39 8.56 3.15 5.64
N ARG A 40 9.59 2.88 4.85
CA ARG A 40 10.42 3.91 4.25
C ARG A 40 9.64 4.74 3.24
N SER A 41 9.74 6.08 3.37
CA SER A 41 9.27 7.04 2.39
C SER A 41 10.39 8.01 2.05
N ILE A 42 10.57 8.32 0.76
CA ILE A 42 11.50 9.34 0.31
C ILE A 42 10.78 10.16 -0.74
N HIS A 43 10.47 11.42 -0.39
CA HIS A 43 9.79 12.33 -1.30
C HIS A 43 10.61 12.56 -2.58
N THR A 44 9.97 12.63 -3.71
CA THR A 44 10.52 12.90 -5.07
C THR A 44 11.37 11.80 -5.71
N VAL A 45 12.09 10.97 -4.95
CA VAL A 45 12.99 9.95 -5.50
C VAL A 45 12.69 8.53 -5.00
N GLY A 46 11.68 8.39 -4.14
CA GLY A 46 11.21 7.09 -3.64
C GLY A 46 10.38 6.33 -4.65
N ASP A 47 10.07 5.09 -4.31
CA ASP A 47 9.25 4.21 -5.14
C ASP A 47 7.75 4.52 -5.04
N PHE A 48 7.34 5.27 -4.02
CA PHE A 48 5.96 5.64 -3.74
C PHE A 48 5.82 7.17 -3.72
N CYS A 49 4.77 7.65 -4.37
CA CYS A 49 4.44 9.07 -4.37
C CYS A 49 3.71 9.41 -3.07
N GLU A 50 4.26 10.33 -2.28
CA GLU A 50 3.63 10.84 -1.05
C GLU A 50 3.13 9.72 -0.10
N GLY A 51 3.91 8.65 0.02
CA GLY A 51 3.52 7.50 0.80
C GLY A 51 4.64 6.50 1.00
N ASN A 52 4.28 5.35 1.53
CA ASN A 52 5.16 4.22 1.74
C ASN A 52 4.46 2.89 1.39
N GLY A 53 5.17 1.78 1.56
CA GLY A 53 4.64 0.45 1.26
C GLY A 53 3.40 0.07 2.07
N TRP A 54 3.29 0.54 3.31
CA TRP A 54 2.12 0.31 4.15
C TRP A 54 0.85 0.93 3.54
N GLN A 55 0.92 2.22 3.20
CA GLN A 55 -0.22 2.96 2.66
C GLN A 55 -0.62 2.42 1.28
N TYR A 56 0.35 2.17 0.40
CA TYR A 56 0.08 1.64 -0.93
C TYR A 56 -0.43 0.21 -0.94
N THR A 57 -0.11 -0.60 0.08
CA THR A 57 -0.62 -1.99 0.17
C THR A 57 -2.13 -2.03 0.30
N PHE A 58 -2.73 -1.06 0.97
CA PHE A 58 -4.19 -0.98 1.12
C PHE A 58 -4.87 -0.09 0.09
N PHE A 59 -4.11 0.53 -0.83
CA PHE A 59 -4.65 1.45 -1.83
C PHE A 59 -5.20 0.73 -3.07
N ALA A 60 -6.27 -0.05 -2.88
CA ALA A 60 -7.01 -0.72 -3.96
C ALA A 60 -8.54 -0.53 -3.81
N PRO A 61 -9.03 0.74 -3.76
CA PRO A 61 -10.45 1.02 -3.51
C PRO A 61 -11.39 0.45 -4.56
N GLN A 62 -10.88 0.18 -5.77
CA GLN A 62 -11.64 -0.40 -6.88
C GLN A 62 -11.83 -1.91 -6.78
N ASP A 63 -11.08 -2.63 -5.95
CA ASP A 63 -11.11 -4.10 -5.85
C ASP A 63 -10.78 -4.59 -4.42
N PRO A 64 -11.54 -4.16 -3.38
CA PRO A 64 -11.23 -4.53 -1.99
C PRO A 64 -11.30 -6.04 -1.75
N TYR A 65 -12.23 -6.74 -2.38
CA TYR A 65 -12.32 -8.21 -2.25
C TYR A 65 -11.13 -8.91 -2.89
N GLY A 66 -10.68 -8.44 -4.06
CA GLY A 66 -9.47 -8.96 -4.69
C GLY A 66 -8.21 -8.68 -3.89
N LEU A 67 -8.17 -7.61 -3.12
CA LEU A 67 -7.08 -7.35 -2.17
C LEU A 67 -7.12 -8.34 -1.00
N ILE A 68 -8.28 -8.57 -0.40
CA ILE A 68 -8.47 -9.57 0.67
C ILE A 68 -8.04 -10.97 0.21
N GLU A 69 -8.40 -11.35 -1.02
CA GLU A 69 -7.96 -12.62 -1.62
C GLU A 69 -6.43 -12.73 -1.73
N LEU A 70 -5.73 -11.63 -2.08
CA LEU A 70 -4.27 -11.62 -2.16
C LEU A 70 -3.60 -11.90 -0.80
N PHE A 71 -4.22 -11.47 0.30
CA PHE A 71 -3.76 -11.78 1.65
C PHE A 71 -4.06 -13.23 2.08
N GLY A 72 -4.88 -13.95 1.34
CA GLY A 72 -5.31 -15.30 1.69
C GLY A 72 -6.60 -15.35 2.51
N GLY A 73 -7.40 -14.27 2.46
CA GLY A 73 -8.72 -14.15 3.08
C GLY A 73 -8.78 -13.15 4.25
N ASP A 74 -9.94 -13.09 4.90
CA ASP A 74 -10.27 -12.06 5.91
C ASP A 74 -9.30 -12.04 7.09
N LYS A 75 -8.95 -13.20 7.64
CA LYS A 75 -8.11 -13.28 8.87
C LYS A 75 -6.72 -12.67 8.67
N PRO A 76 -5.91 -13.07 7.67
CA PRO A 76 -4.61 -12.46 7.45
C PRO A 76 -4.73 -10.98 7.00
N PHE A 77 -5.79 -10.63 6.28
CA PHE A 77 -6.05 -9.24 5.90
C PHE A 77 -6.31 -8.35 7.12
N THR A 78 -7.21 -8.76 8.03
CA THR A 78 -7.53 -7.99 9.24
C THR A 78 -6.33 -7.91 10.19
N ALA A 79 -5.57 -8.99 10.36
CA ALA A 79 -4.35 -8.95 11.14
C ALA A 79 -3.33 -7.94 10.59
N LYS A 80 -3.16 -7.91 9.26
CA LYS A 80 -2.28 -6.92 8.61
C LYS A 80 -2.81 -5.49 8.74
N LEU A 81 -4.12 -5.32 8.76
CA LEU A 81 -4.77 -4.03 8.99
C LEU A 81 -4.58 -3.55 10.43
N ASP A 82 -4.66 -4.43 11.41
CA ASP A 82 -4.34 -4.11 12.82
C ASP A 82 -2.87 -3.68 12.96
N ASP A 83 -1.95 -4.39 12.31
CA ASP A 83 -0.53 -3.99 12.24
C ASP A 83 -0.37 -2.59 11.61
N PHE A 84 -1.12 -2.29 10.55
CA PHE A 84 -1.08 -0.99 9.88
C PHE A 84 -1.44 0.17 10.80
N PHE A 85 -2.44 0.01 11.66
CA PHE A 85 -2.88 1.04 12.60
C PHE A 85 -2.05 1.11 13.88
N THR A 86 -1.24 0.10 14.17
CA THR A 86 -0.42 0.02 15.39
C THR A 86 1.07 0.16 15.16
N ASN A 87 1.55 -0.07 13.93
CA ASN A 87 2.98 0.03 13.60
C ASN A 87 3.47 1.49 13.67
N THR A 88 4.55 1.70 14.42
CA THR A 88 5.17 3.01 14.64
C THR A 88 6.58 3.14 14.05
N ASP A 89 6.94 2.27 13.11
CA ASP A 89 8.22 2.35 12.43
C ASP A 89 8.41 3.70 11.75
N SER A 90 9.62 4.23 11.80
CA SER A 90 9.95 5.52 11.22
C SER A 90 9.94 5.46 9.69
N MET A 91 9.34 6.45 9.06
CA MET A 91 9.41 6.64 7.61
C MET A 91 10.80 7.10 7.14
N GLY A 92 11.68 7.44 8.07
CA GLY A 92 13.03 7.92 7.83
C GLY A 92 13.10 9.39 7.41
N GLU A 93 14.33 9.88 7.29
CA GLU A 93 14.59 11.23 6.81
C GLU A 93 14.21 11.35 5.32
N GLY A 94 13.60 12.46 4.94
CA GLY A 94 13.17 12.73 3.56
C GLY A 94 11.76 12.26 3.21
N ALA A 95 10.95 11.81 4.19
CA ALA A 95 9.53 11.57 3.98
C ALA A 95 8.80 12.84 3.53
N SER A 96 7.74 12.68 2.72
CA SER A 96 6.91 13.82 2.31
C SER A 96 6.26 14.48 3.52
N SER A 97 6.24 15.83 3.52
CA SER A 97 5.53 16.63 4.51
C SER A 97 4.00 16.43 4.47
N ASP A 98 3.49 15.87 3.37
CA ASP A 98 2.06 15.60 3.19
C ASP A 98 1.58 14.38 3.98
N ILE A 99 2.52 13.51 4.38
CA ILE A 99 2.23 12.34 5.22
C ILE A 99 2.02 12.80 6.67
N THR A 100 0.81 13.21 7.00
CA THR A 100 0.43 13.79 8.29
C THR A 100 -0.76 13.07 8.93
N GLY A 101 -1.04 13.40 10.20
CA GLY A 101 -2.19 12.84 10.92
C GLY A 101 -2.09 11.32 11.13
N LEU A 102 -0.89 10.84 11.42
CA LEU A 102 -0.59 9.41 11.52
C LEU A 102 -1.34 8.74 12.68
N ILE A 103 -1.95 7.60 12.37
CA ILE A 103 -2.44 6.59 13.31
C ILE A 103 -1.74 5.29 12.92
N GLY A 104 -0.68 4.90 13.61
CA GLY A 104 0.25 3.90 13.10
C GLY A 104 0.86 4.36 11.78
N GLN A 105 0.75 3.55 10.74
CA GLN A 105 1.18 3.91 9.38
C GLN A 105 0.07 4.56 8.52
N TYR A 106 -1.15 4.68 9.05
CA TYR A 106 -2.26 5.35 8.37
C TYR A 106 -2.09 6.87 8.44
N ALA A 107 -1.91 7.51 7.30
CA ALA A 107 -1.73 8.95 7.17
C ALA A 107 -3.07 9.65 6.88
N HIS A 108 -3.87 9.93 7.92
CA HIS A 108 -5.21 10.52 7.77
C HIS A 108 -5.20 11.90 7.09
N GLY A 109 -4.13 12.65 7.21
CA GLY A 109 -3.98 13.99 6.63
C GLY A 109 -3.55 14.01 5.16
N ASN A 110 -3.33 12.86 4.52
CA ASN A 110 -2.92 12.77 3.11
C ASN A 110 -4.04 12.17 2.24
N GLU A 111 -4.31 12.75 1.08
CA GLU A 111 -5.39 12.36 0.17
C GLU A 111 -5.36 10.88 -0.25
N PRO A 112 -4.21 10.28 -0.59
CA PRO A 112 -4.16 8.84 -0.87
C PRO A 112 -4.75 7.97 0.24
N SER A 113 -4.64 8.39 1.49
CA SER A 113 -5.16 7.65 2.63
C SER A 113 -6.69 7.72 2.75
N CYS A 114 -7.33 8.77 2.26
CA CYS A 114 -8.81 8.88 2.27
C CYS A 114 -9.46 7.74 1.47
N CYS A 115 -8.83 7.25 0.42
CA CYS A 115 -9.31 6.13 -0.38
C CYS A 115 -9.19 4.78 0.35
N LEU A 116 -8.34 4.68 1.37
CA LEU A 116 -8.18 3.47 2.20
C LEU A 116 -9.42 3.19 3.04
N LEU A 117 -10.12 4.23 3.51
CA LEU A 117 -11.34 4.08 4.31
C LEU A 117 -12.44 3.29 3.58
N VAL A 118 -12.48 3.34 2.25
CA VAL A 118 -13.42 2.55 1.45
C VAL A 118 -13.16 1.05 1.57
N CYS A 119 -11.91 0.65 1.75
CA CYS A 119 -11.53 -0.76 1.95
C CYS A 119 -11.80 -1.25 3.38
N ILE A 120 -11.84 -0.34 4.35
CA ILE A 120 -11.97 -0.66 5.78
C ILE A 120 -13.44 -0.71 6.22
N CYS A 121 -14.31 0.09 5.60
CA CYS A 121 -15.72 0.24 5.99
C CYS A 121 -16.66 -0.80 5.35
N ARG A 122 -16.16 -1.91 4.83
CA ARG A 122 -16.95 -3.04 4.32
C ARG A 122 -16.64 -4.31 5.09
#